data_3b020e1985ee37d134d35614265c3c6f
#
_entry.id   3b020e1985ee37d134d35614265c3c6f
#
_cell.length_a   1.000
_cell.length_b   1.000
_cell.length_c   1.000
_cell.angle_alpha   90.00
_cell.angle_beta   90.00
_cell.angle_gamma   90.00
#
_symmetry.space_group_name_H-M   'P 1'
#
loop_
_entity.id
_entity.type
_entity.pdbx_description
1 polymer ?
#
loop_
_entity_poly.entity_id
_entity_poly.type
_entity_poly.pdbx_seq_one_letter_code
_entity_poly.pdbx_strand_id
1 'polypeptide(L)'
;MFVYTQKKFTMKNIFKIASGIAISLILFSSCNVENLKETYTPVEVSEVSFTQANINATSIPASQTSFDIVLSRNTPENAVTVNITSTLPSSITAPASVSFAAGETTAILSINVSKMPVGAQIKGSLSIDESFANKNVAIMTTSLTLAKAYTWVSLGMGQWFDNLALMSASSYGIQPVEVLKAEGFERYRIMNPYANTNQLIASWSEANIGTNRSAYIEFWVLPNDLNVSWGTFWYCGLIYDGAGTDIKAYLPSYLSATYAADDAKSQIDRTDKVVWFYPYWYIDGLGGFGTKYPCVLSFPGGPNLEDYL
;
A
#
# COMPACT_ATOMS: atom_id res chain seq x y z
N MET A 1 58.31 -28.29 22.85
CA MET A 1 58.38 -29.00 24.16
C MET A 1 57.26 -28.46 25.04
N PHE A 2 56.11 -29.11 24.98
CA PHE A 2 54.93 -28.71 25.74
C PHE A 2 54.91 -29.49 27.07
N VAL A 3 54.94 -28.78 28.18
CA VAL A 3 54.88 -29.36 29.53
C VAL A 3 53.41 -29.42 29.93
N TYR A 4 52.86 -30.62 30.04
CA TYR A 4 51.52 -30.89 30.60
C TYR A 4 51.59 -30.92 32.10
N THR A 5 51.00 -29.92 32.76
CA THR A 5 50.87 -29.91 34.25
C THR A 5 49.59 -30.65 34.64
N GLN A 6 49.68 -31.85 35.13
CA GLN A 6 48.57 -32.57 35.73
C GLN A 6 48.20 -31.94 37.09
N LYS A 7 46.96 -31.34 37.15
CA LYS A 7 46.38 -30.93 38.45
C LYS A 7 45.92 -32.17 39.22
N LYS A 8 46.56 -32.45 40.35
CA LYS A 8 46.12 -33.48 41.31
C LYS A 8 44.77 -33.06 41.91
N PHE A 9 43.70 -33.82 41.58
CA PHE A 9 42.39 -33.71 42.23
C PHE A 9 42.54 -34.33 43.63
N THR A 10 42.38 -33.52 44.69
CA THR A 10 42.34 -33.98 46.08
C THR A 10 40.96 -34.45 46.46
N MET A 11 40.88 -35.52 47.32
CA MET A 11 39.62 -36.14 47.79
C MET A 11 38.62 -35.15 48.43
N LYS A 12 39.09 -33.99 48.92
CA LYS A 12 38.25 -32.87 49.37
C LYS A 12 37.34 -32.26 48.33
N ASN A 13 37.72 -32.32 47.05
CA ASN A 13 36.92 -31.76 45.97
C ASN A 13 35.82 -32.73 45.52
N ILE A 14 36.04 -34.04 45.69
CA ILE A 14 35.05 -35.07 45.36
C ILE A 14 33.88 -35.01 46.32
N PHE A 15 34.13 -34.78 47.62
CA PHE A 15 33.08 -34.65 48.65
C PHE A 15 32.20 -33.40 48.45
N LYS A 16 32.74 -32.29 47.92
CA LYS A 16 31.97 -31.09 47.63
C LYS A 16 31.09 -31.26 46.38
N ILE A 17 31.52 -32.02 45.40
CA ILE A 17 30.75 -32.35 44.23
C ILE A 17 29.63 -33.35 44.57
N ALA A 18 29.93 -34.38 45.37
CA ALA A 18 28.95 -35.38 45.83
C ALA A 18 27.84 -34.77 46.70
N SER A 19 28.16 -33.82 47.61
CA SER A 19 27.15 -33.12 48.40
C SER A 19 26.30 -32.14 47.58
N GLY A 20 26.87 -31.50 46.53
CA GLY A 20 26.14 -30.64 45.63
C GLY A 20 25.11 -31.42 44.80
N ILE A 21 25.47 -32.60 44.32
CA ILE A 21 24.56 -33.46 43.52
C ILE A 21 23.48 -34.08 44.41
N ALA A 22 23.79 -34.46 45.67
CA ALA A 22 22.79 -34.99 46.61
C ALA A 22 21.74 -33.93 47.01
N ILE A 23 22.13 -32.66 47.18
CA ILE A 23 21.20 -31.55 47.47
C ILE A 23 20.35 -31.21 46.27
N SER A 24 20.90 -31.25 45.06
CA SER A 24 20.10 -31.00 43.83
C SER A 24 19.07 -32.11 43.55
N LEU A 25 19.38 -33.36 43.85
CA LEU A 25 18.44 -34.48 43.71
C LEU A 25 17.30 -34.46 44.75
N ILE A 26 17.54 -33.91 45.96
CA ILE A 26 16.48 -33.76 46.97
C ILE A 26 15.53 -32.61 46.62
N LEU A 27 15.99 -31.58 45.90
CA LEU A 27 15.14 -30.49 45.48
C LEU A 27 14.20 -30.85 44.29
N PHE A 28 14.52 -31.88 43.53
CA PHE A 28 13.65 -32.39 42.47
C PHE A 28 12.65 -33.47 42.93
N SER A 29 12.81 -34.03 44.11
CA SER A 29 11.89 -35.04 44.64
C SER A 29 10.71 -34.48 45.44
N SER A 30 10.63 -33.16 45.63
CA SER A 30 9.54 -32.50 46.33
C SER A 30 8.42 -31.92 45.46
N CYS A 31 8.48 -32.07 44.14
CA CYS A 31 7.34 -31.85 43.32
C CYS A 31 6.39 -33.04 43.43
N ASN A 32 5.35 -32.89 44.23
CA ASN A 32 4.25 -33.81 44.32
C ASN A 32 3.52 -33.86 42.99
N VAL A 33 3.91 -34.75 42.10
CA VAL A 33 3.35 -34.91 40.72
C VAL A 33 1.90 -35.38 40.77
N GLU A 34 1.41 -35.79 41.98
CA GLU A 34 0.02 -36.25 42.12
C GLU A 34 -1.05 -35.16 42.05
N ASN A 35 -0.68 -33.88 42.22
CA ASN A 35 -1.63 -32.78 42.10
C ASN A 35 -1.67 -32.15 40.69
N LEU A 36 -0.86 -32.64 39.75
CA LEU A 36 -0.89 -32.22 38.35
C LEU A 36 -1.72 -33.13 37.45
N LYS A 37 -2.48 -34.05 38.03
CA LYS A 37 -3.59 -34.73 37.37
C LYS A 37 -4.87 -33.89 37.41
N GLU A 38 -4.79 -32.58 37.20
CA GLU A 38 -5.88 -31.97 36.48
C GLU A 38 -5.88 -32.59 35.09
N THR A 39 -6.78 -33.52 34.90
CA THR A 39 -7.06 -34.11 33.62
C THR A 39 -7.40 -32.91 32.72
N TYR A 40 -6.41 -32.42 31.94
CA TYR A 40 -6.69 -31.54 30.82
C TYR A 40 -7.62 -32.36 29.91
N THR A 41 -8.89 -32.18 30.08
CA THR A 41 -9.87 -32.60 29.11
C THR A 41 -9.72 -31.59 28.00
N PRO A 42 -9.15 -31.96 26.86
CA PRO A 42 -9.17 -31.06 25.69
C PRO A 42 -10.64 -30.75 25.47
N VAL A 43 -11.03 -29.51 25.67
CA VAL A 43 -12.31 -29.06 25.13
C VAL A 43 -12.13 -29.28 23.64
N GLU A 44 -12.89 -30.20 23.03
CA GLU A 44 -12.93 -30.42 21.60
C GLU A 44 -13.55 -29.19 20.92
N VAL A 45 -12.83 -28.09 20.97
CA VAL A 45 -13.15 -26.91 20.18
C VAL A 45 -12.55 -27.15 18.81
N SER A 46 -13.32 -26.99 17.79
CA SER A 46 -12.89 -27.14 16.38
C SER A 46 -11.88 -26.10 15.95
N GLU A 47 -11.06 -25.57 16.82
CA GLU A 47 -9.97 -24.59 16.66
C GLU A 47 -9.92 -23.92 15.28
N VAL A 48 -11.04 -23.26 14.91
CA VAL A 48 -11.16 -22.55 13.64
C VAL A 48 -10.45 -21.20 13.75
N SER A 49 -9.70 -20.84 12.72
CA SER A 49 -8.91 -19.62 12.66
C SER A 49 -8.93 -19.01 11.27
N PHE A 50 -8.95 -17.70 11.16
CA PHE A 50 -8.51 -17.07 9.92
C PHE A 50 -7.02 -17.36 9.70
N THR A 51 -6.61 -17.50 8.44
CA THR A 51 -5.18 -17.73 8.09
C THR A 51 -4.35 -16.45 8.18
N GLN A 52 -4.99 -15.27 8.19
CA GLN A 52 -4.34 -13.96 8.26
C GLN A 52 -5.13 -13.01 9.17
N ALA A 53 -4.44 -12.31 10.07
CA ALA A 53 -5.05 -11.29 10.92
C ALA A 53 -5.37 -9.98 10.17
N ASN A 54 -4.61 -9.69 9.11
CA ASN A 54 -4.78 -8.51 8.27
C ASN A 54 -4.68 -8.88 6.81
N ILE A 55 -5.69 -8.51 6.03
CA ILE A 55 -5.74 -8.69 4.59
C ILE A 55 -5.76 -7.31 3.93
N ASN A 56 -4.75 -7.03 3.12
CA ASN A 56 -4.61 -5.79 2.38
C ASN A 56 -4.60 -6.08 0.87
N ALA A 57 -5.76 -5.96 0.23
CA ALA A 57 -5.95 -6.21 -1.20
C ALA A 57 -6.43 -4.91 -1.89
N THR A 58 -5.49 -4.06 -2.27
CA THR A 58 -5.74 -2.72 -2.85
C THR A 58 -5.69 -2.69 -4.38
N SER A 59 -5.59 -3.84 -5.03
CA SER A 59 -5.53 -3.97 -6.49
C SER A 59 -6.49 -5.05 -7.00
N ILE A 60 -7.67 -5.18 -6.39
CA ILE A 60 -8.71 -6.09 -6.86
C ILE A 60 -9.16 -5.62 -8.25
N PRO A 61 -9.17 -6.48 -9.29
CA PRO A 61 -9.66 -6.09 -10.60
C PRO A 61 -11.08 -5.51 -10.56
N ALA A 62 -11.34 -4.46 -11.34
CA ALA A 62 -12.67 -3.81 -11.37
C ALA A 62 -13.81 -4.78 -11.70
N SER A 63 -13.55 -5.75 -12.58
CA SER A 63 -14.49 -6.80 -13.01
C SER A 63 -14.71 -7.91 -11.98
N GLN A 64 -13.86 -8.03 -10.96
CA GLN A 64 -13.96 -9.11 -9.97
C GLN A 64 -15.20 -8.92 -9.08
N THR A 65 -15.99 -9.97 -8.93
CA THR A 65 -17.27 -9.95 -8.19
C THR A 65 -17.16 -10.60 -6.82
N SER A 66 -16.16 -11.45 -6.58
CA SER A 66 -15.92 -12.14 -5.31
C SER A 66 -14.48 -12.01 -4.86
N PHE A 67 -14.26 -12.06 -3.55
CA PHE A 67 -12.92 -12.09 -2.95
C PHE A 67 -12.89 -13.19 -1.88
N ASP A 68 -11.92 -14.09 -1.96
CA ASP A 68 -11.86 -15.31 -1.16
C ASP A 68 -10.94 -15.11 0.06
N ILE A 69 -11.45 -15.54 1.21
CA ILE A 69 -10.74 -15.52 2.49
C ILE A 69 -10.68 -16.96 3.00
N VAL A 70 -9.48 -17.42 3.33
CA VAL A 70 -9.26 -18.79 3.79
C VAL A 70 -9.33 -18.85 5.31
N LEU A 71 -10.12 -19.80 5.81
CA LEU A 71 -10.12 -20.24 7.20
C LEU A 71 -9.50 -21.63 7.29
N SER A 72 -8.89 -21.95 8.42
CA SER A 72 -8.31 -23.24 8.75
C SER A 72 -8.86 -23.78 10.05
N ARG A 73 -8.76 -25.11 10.27
CA ARG A 73 -9.06 -25.77 11.55
C ARG A 73 -8.12 -26.93 11.81
N ASN A 74 -7.98 -27.31 13.09
CA ASN A 74 -7.07 -28.37 13.52
C ASN A 74 -7.77 -29.74 13.65
N THR A 75 -9.08 -29.79 13.88
CA THR A 75 -9.86 -31.03 14.13
C THR A 75 -10.84 -31.29 12.99
N PRO A 76 -10.45 -32.08 11.96
CA PRO A 76 -11.25 -32.24 10.75
C PRO A 76 -12.31 -33.37 10.80
N GLU A 77 -12.42 -34.15 11.90
CA GLU A 77 -13.23 -35.38 11.93
C GLU A 77 -14.70 -35.15 11.58
N ASN A 78 -15.28 -34.08 12.10
CA ASN A 78 -16.70 -33.78 11.90
C ASN A 78 -16.88 -32.56 10.99
N ALA A 79 -18.01 -32.50 10.27
CA ALA A 79 -18.44 -31.28 9.62
C ALA A 79 -18.76 -30.20 10.65
N VAL A 80 -18.38 -28.93 10.37
CA VAL A 80 -18.69 -27.81 11.25
C VAL A 80 -19.09 -26.59 10.42
N THR A 81 -20.11 -25.84 10.90
CA THR A 81 -20.51 -24.57 10.34
C THR A 81 -20.21 -23.47 11.36
N VAL A 82 -19.45 -22.46 10.95
CA VAL A 82 -18.96 -21.38 11.79
C VAL A 82 -19.68 -20.09 11.42
N ASN A 83 -20.26 -19.42 12.39
CA ASN A 83 -20.90 -18.13 12.17
C ASN A 83 -19.86 -17.02 11.97
N ILE A 84 -20.14 -16.13 11.04
CA ILE A 84 -19.29 -14.98 10.70
C ILE A 84 -20.03 -13.68 11.04
N THR A 85 -19.39 -12.85 11.84
CA THR A 85 -19.84 -11.48 12.10
C THR A 85 -19.00 -10.53 11.23
N SER A 86 -19.66 -9.56 10.57
CA SER A 86 -19.04 -8.62 9.65
C SER A 86 -19.31 -7.18 10.07
N THR A 87 -18.26 -6.33 10.01
CA THR A 87 -18.35 -4.86 10.11
C THR A 87 -18.17 -4.17 8.76
N LEU A 88 -18.15 -4.93 7.66
CA LEU A 88 -18.00 -4.39 6.32
C LEU A 88 -19.22 -3.54 5.94
N PRO A 89 -19.04 -2.46 5.17
CA PRO A 89 -20.16 -1.66 4.69
C PRO A 89 -21.03 -2.42 3.67
N SER A 90 -22.25 -1.96 3.43
CA SER A 90 -23.23 -2.62 2.56
C SER A 90 -22.82 -2.81 1.09
N SER A 91 -21.75 -2.14 0.65
CA SER A 91 -21.14 -2.36 -0.67
C SER A 91 -20.37 -3.69 -0.76
N ILE A 92 -20.12 -4.35 0.37
CA ILE A 92 -19.52 -5.68 0.46
C ILE A 92 -20.44 -6.58 1.26
N THR A 93 -20.77 -7.75 0.72
CA THR A 93 -21.62 -8.72 1.43
C THR A 93 -20.78 -9.95 1.78
N ALA A 94 -20.64 -10.22 3.08
CA ALA A 94 -20.06 -11.46 3.57
C ALA A 94 -21.16 -12.48 3.88
N PRO A 95 -20.97 -13.79 3.60
CA PRO A 95 -21.84 -14.83 4.10
C PRO A 95 -21.91 -14.80 5.63
N ALA A 96 -23.08 -15.13 6.20
CA ALA A 96 -23.28 -15.20 7.64
C ALA A 96 -22.57 -16.40 8.29
N SER A 97 -22.10 -17.35 7.50
CA SER A 97 -21.39 -18.54 7.98
C SER A 97 -20.49 -19.14 6.90
N VAL A 98 -19.55 -19.96 7.34
CA VAL A 98 -18.69 -20.79 6.49
C VAL A 98 -18.74 -22.23 7.01
N SER A 99 -18.75 -23.22 6.12
CA SER A 99 -18.80 -24.64 6.48
C SER A 99 -17.53 -25.37 6.07
N PHE A 100 -17.05 -26.22 6.98
CA PHE A 100 -16.01 -27.21 6.72
C PHE A 100 -16.69 -28.58 6.60
N ALA A 101 -16.43 -29.31 5.55
CA ALA A 101 -16.87 -30.70 5.45
C ALA A 101 -16.02 -31.62 6.36
N ALA A 102 -16.55 -32.80 6.71
CA ALA A 102 -15.80 -33.79 7.46
C ALA A 102 -14.51 -34.17 6.70
N GLY A 103 -13.39 -34.20 7.40
CA GLY A 103 -12.06 -34.45 6.84
C GLY A 103 -11.36 -33.21 6.27
N GLU A 104 -12.03 -32.09 6.09
CA GLU A 104 -11.41 -30.88 5.54
C GLU A 104 -10.81 -30.00 6.65
N THR A 105 -9.60 -29.53 6.43
CA THR A 105 -8.85 -28.61 7.32
C THR A 105 -8.94 -27.15 6.89
N THR A 106 -9.48 -26.85 5.73
CA THR A 106 -9.63 -25.50 5.18
C THR A 106 -11.03 -25.28 4.64
N ALA A 107 -11.49 -24.03 4.71
CA ALA A 107 -12.72 -23.57 4.06
C ALA A 107 -12.52 -22.17 3.48
N ILE A 108 -13.29 -21.87 2.43
CA ILE A 108 -13.24 -20.58 1.73
C ILE A 108 -14.50 -19.79 2.07
N LEU A 109 -14.30 -18.57 2.58
CA LEU A 109 -15.34 -17.59 2.76
C LEU A 109 -15.25 -16.60 1.59
N SER A 110 -16.12 -16.74 0.59
CA SER A 110 -16.20 -15.83 -0.56
C SER A 110 -17.10 -14.64 -0.23
N ILE A 111 -16.52 -13.46 -0.10
CA ILE A 111 -17.27 -12.21 0.08
C ILE A 111 -17.61 -11.61 -1.29
N ASN A 112 -18.80 -11.05 -1.42
CA ASN A 112 -19.25 -10.40 -2.66
C ASN A 112 -18.77 -8.94 -2.68
N VAL A 113 -17.93 -8.61 -3.65
CA VAL A 113 -17.36 -7.27 -3.88
C VAL A 113 -17.90 -6.59 -5.16
N SER A 114 -18.96 -7.13 -5.77
CA SER A 114 -19.52 -6.60 -7.03
C SER A 114 -19.95 -5.15 -6.94
N LYS A 115 -20.52 -4.74 -5.80
CA LYS A 115 -20.99 -3.38 -5.53
C LYS A 115 -19.92 -2.45 -4.95
N MET A 116 -18.68 -2.94 -4.78
CA MET A 116 -17.61 -2.12 -4.26
C MET A 116 -17.22 -1.08 -5.31
N PRO A 117 -17.16 0.23 -4.95
CA PRO A 117 -16.79 1.28 -5.88
C PRO A 117 -15.32 1.14 -6.29
N VAL A 118 -15.05 1.38 -7.58
CA VAL A 118 -13.69 1.39 -8.12
C VAL A 118 -12.93 2.62 -7.60
N GLY A 119 -11.67 2.42 -7.20
CA GLY A 119 -10.79 3.47 -6.70
C GLY A 119 -11.04 3.89 -5.24
N ALA A 120 -12.10 3.40 -4.60
CA ALA A 120 -12.35 3.65 -3.18
C ALA A 120 -11.71 2.54 -2.31
N GLN A 121 -11.08 2.95 -1.22
CA GLN A 121 -10.59 2.03 -0.19
C GLN A 121 -11.68 1.78 0.85
N ILE A 122 -11.97 0.51 1.09
CA ILE A 122 -12.95 0.06 2.08
C ILE A 122 -12.21 -0.69 3.19
N LYS A 123 -12.58 -0.38 4.44
CA LYS A 123 -12.05 -1.03 5.64
C LYS A 123 -13.18 -1.66 6.44
N GLY A 124 -12.89 -2.76 7.11
CA GLY A 124 -13.79 -3.44 8.02
C GLY A 124 -13.14 -4.70 8.58
N SER A 125 -13.92 -5.53 9.25
CA SER A 125 -13.44 -6.78 9.83
C SER A 125 -14.45 -7.90 9.70
N LEU A 126 -13.96 -9.13 9.77
CA LEU A 126 -14.75 -10.35 9.93
C LEU A 126 -14.31 -11.04 11.20
N SER A 127 -15.24 -11.59 11.96
CA SER A 127 -14.97 -12.30 13.20
C SER A 127 -15.73 -13.62 13.25
N ILE A 128 -15.12 -14.63 13.88
CA ILE A 128 -15.73 -15.92 14.23
C ILE A 128 -16.08 -15.93 15.71
N ASP A 129 -17.11 -16.72 16.07
CA ASP A 129 -17.57 -16.84 17.45
C ASP A 129 -16.55 -17.59 18.32
N GLU A 130 -16.38 -17.17 19.59
CA GLU A 130 -15.43 -17.77 20.55
C GLU A 130 -15.71 -19.25 20.84
N SER A 131 -16.94 -19.74 20.60
CA SER A 131 -17.28 -21.17 20.75
C SER A 131 -16.56 -22.09 19.74
N PHE A 132 -16.02 -21.54 18.66
CA PHE A 132 -15.31 -22.29 17.61
C PHE A 132 -13.80 -22.20 17.68
N ALA A 133 -13.23 -21.39 18.58
CA ALA A 133 -11.81 -21.11 18.57
C ALA A 133 -11.25 -20.84 19.96
N ASN A 134 -10.00 -21.25 20.18
CA ASN A 134 -9.24 -20.84 21.34
C ASN A 134 -8.60 -19.47 21.08
N LYS A 135 -9.10 -18.42 21.74
CA LYS A 135 -8.64 -17.03 21.60
C LYS A 135 -7.15 -16.80 21.85
N ASN A 136 -6.47 -17.73 22.50
CA ASN A 136 -5.05 -17.61 22.81
C ASN A 136 -4.15 -18.06 21.65
N VAL A 137 -4.68 -18.81 20.68
CA VAL A 137 -3.91 -19.41 19.56
C VAL A 137 -4.52 -19.14 18.19
N ALA A 138 -5.84 -18.87 18.11
CA ALA A 138 -6.54 -18.65 16.85
C ALA A 138 -6.65 -17.17 16.50
N ILE A 139 -6.54 -16.86 15.22
CA ILE A 139 -6.89 -15.54 14.66
C ILE A 139 -8.41 -15.51 14.49
N MET A 140 -9.11 -15.00 15.50
CA MET A 140 -10.58 -14.95 15.52
C MET A 140 -11.16 -13.78 14.76
N THR A 141 -10.37 -12.74 14.51
CA THR A 141 -10.77 -11.56 13.75
C THR A 141 -9.72 -11.26 12.70
N THR A 142 -10.17 -11.04 11.46
CA THR A 142 -9.34 -10.53 10.38
C THR A 142 -9.78 -9.13 9.99
N SER A 143 -8.82 -8.20 9.91
CA SER A 143 -9.05 -6.85 9.41
C SER A 143 -8.85 -6.82 7.89
N LEU A 144 -9.77 -6.19 7.19
CA LEU A 144 -9.76 -6.08 5.73
C LEU A 144 -9.53 -4.63 5.31
N THR A 145 -8.63 -4.44 4.37
CA THR A 145 -8.47 -3.20 3.61
C THR A 145 -8.52 -3.58 2.13
N LEU A 146 -9.62 -3.23 1.48
CA LEU A 146 -9.91 -3.65 0.11
C LEU A 146 -10.08 -2.43 -0.79
N ALA A 147 -9.54 -2.48 -2.01
CA ALA A 147 -9.79 -1.47 -3.04
C ALA A 147 -9.83 -2.11 -4.43
N LYS A 148 -10.82 -1.76 -5.23
CA LYS A 148 -10.84 -2.09 -6.66
C LYS A 148 -9.95 -1.12 -7.42
N ALA A 149 -9.03 -1.68 -8.22
CA ALA A 149 -8.18 -0.90 -9.09
C ALA A 149 -8.95 -0.39 -10.32
N TYR A 150 -8.53 0.76 -10.86
CA TYR A 150 -8.98 1.21 -12.16
C TYR A 150 -8.45 0.31 -13.27
N THR A 151 -9.27 0.06 -14.28
CA THR A 151 -8.81 -0.48 -15.57
C THR A 151 -8.34 0.68 -16.43
N TRP A 152 -7.08 0.66 -16.84
CA TRP A 152 -6.48 1.72 -17.63
C TRP A 152 -6.45 1.34 -19.12
N VAL A 153 -6.91 2.25 -19.98
CA VAL A 153 -6.93 2.07 -21.43
C VAL A 153 -6.09 3.17 -22.06
N SER A 154 -5.20 2.82 -23.00
CA SER A 154 -4.39 3.79 -23.73
C SER A 154 -5.26 4.60 -24.68
N LEU A 155 -5.12 5.92 -24.62
CA LEU A 155 -5.68 6.84 -25.59
C LEU A 155 -4.70 7.11 -26.75
N GLY A 156 -3.44 6.67 -26.62
CA GLY A 156 -2.36 6.92 -27.58
C GLY A 156 -1.36 7.95 -27.08
N MET A 157 -0.55 8.47 -28.03
CA MET A 157 0.51 9.43 -27.73
C MET A 157 -0.03 10.86 -27.76
N GLY A 158 0.19 11.58 -26.65
CA GLY A 158 0.01 13.01 -26.48
C GLY A 158 1.33 13.74 -26.36
N GLN A 159 1.27 15.02 -26.00
CA GLN A 159 2.44 15.85 -25.74
C GLN A 159 2.37 16.46 -24.35
N TRP A 160 3.51 16.48 -23.66
CA TRP A 160 3.66 17.05 -22.32
C TRP A 160 4.69 18.18 -22.35
N PHE A 161 4.36 19.29 -21.72
CA PHE A 161 5.27 20.39 -21.48
C PHE A 161 5.20 20.82 -20.01
N ASP A 162 6.35 21.10 -19.44
CA ASP A 162 6.52 21.60 -18.07
C ASP A 162 7.41 22.83 -18.12
N ASN A 163 6.82 23.99 -17.84
CA ASN A 163 7.51 25.27 -17.93
C ASN A 163 8.64 25.44 -16.91
N LEU A 164 8.60 24.74 -15.76
CA LEU A 164 9.71 24.76 -14.82
C LEU A 164 10.82 23.79 -15.23
N ALA A 165 10.46 22.53 -15.50
CA ALA A 165 11.46 21.48 -15.64
C ALA A 165 12.00 21.31 -17.06
N LEU A 166 11.19 21.59 -18.09
CA LEU A 166 11.52 21.26 -19.48
C LEU A 166 11.78 22.50 -20.38
N MET A 167 11.52 23.71 -19.88
CA MET A 167 11.77 24.92 -20.64
C MET A 167 13.26 25.28 -20.59
N SER A 168 13.90 25.40 -21.74
CA SER A 168 15.24 25.98 -21.88
C SER A 168 15.19 27.32 -22.60
N ALA A 169 16.31 28.09 -22.52
CA ALA A 169 16.43 29.37 -23.22
C ALA A 169 16.30 29.29 -24.75
N SER A 170 16.43 28.08 -25.31
CA SER A 170 16.48 27.87 -26.75
C SER A 170 15.34 27.00 -27.31
N SER A 171 14.55 26.33 -26.43
CA SER A 171 13.46 25.45 -26.89
C SER A 171 12.47 25.12 -25.78
N TYR A 172 11.22 24.91 -26.18
CA TYR A 172 10.24 24.19 -25.37
C TYR A 172 10.61 22.70 -25.38
N GLY A 173 10.85 22.11 -24.19
CA GLY A 173 11.19 20.70 -24.08
C GLY A 173 9.97 19.79 -24.13
N ILE A 174 9.17 19.87 -25.21
CA ILE A 174 7.97 19.07 -25.36
C ILE A 174 8.31 17.59 -25.43
N GLN A 175 7.64 16.80 -24.61
CA GLN A 175 7.86 15.36 -24.50
C GLN A 175 6.67 14.59 -25.09
N PRO A 176 6.89 13.61 -25.99
CA PRO A 176 5.85 12.67 -26.33
C PRO A 176 5.56 11.77 -25.12
N VAL A 177 4.30 11.63 -24.76
CA VAL A 177 3.85 10.86 -23.60
C VAL A 177 2.68 9.97 -23.95
N GLU A 178 2.63 8.74 -23.43
CA GLU A 178 1.44 7.94 -23.51
C GLU A 178 0.42 8.46 -22.49
N VAL A 179 -0.83 8.60 -22.92
CA VAL A 179 -1.95 9.01 -22.08
C VAL A 179 -2.89 7.83 -21.88
N LEU A 180 -3.14 7.47 -20.61
CA LEU A 180 -4.11 6.45 -20.25
C LEU A 180 -5.36 7.11 -19.67
N LYS A 181 -6.53 6.48 -19.89
CA LYS A 181 -7.80 6.82 -19.25
C LYS A 181 -8.31 5.65 -18.43
N ALA A 182 -8.82 5.92 -17.25
CA ALA A 182 -9.55 4.93 -16.46
C ALA A 182 -10.91 4.66 -17.12
N GLU A 183 -11.23 3.40 -17.40
CA GLU A 183 -12.46 2.99 -18.06
C GLU A 183 -13.68 3.40 -17.24
N GLY A 184 -14.59 4.17 -17.85
CA GLY A 184 -15.79 4.70 -17.19
C GLY A 184 -15.57 5.92 -16.27
N PHE A 185 -14.36 6.49 -16.22
CA PHE A 185 -14.03 7.61 -15.34
C PHE A 185 -13.33 8.74 -16.10
N GLU A 186 -13.54 9.98 -15.68
CA GLU A 186 -12.76 11.14 -16.11
C GLU A 186 -11.47 11.25 -15.29
N ARG A 187 -10.66 10.20 -15.37
CA ARG A 187 -9.40 10.03 -14.65
C ARG A 187 -8.33 9.53 -15.61
N TYR A 188 -7.16 10.14 -15.56
CA TYR A 188 -6.13 10.00 -16.58
C TYR A 188 -4.75 9.81 -15.97
N ARG A 189 -3.83 9.21 -16.74
CA ARG A 189 -2.40 9.13 -16.42
C ARG A 189 -1.58 9.62 -17.60
N ILE A 190 -0.60 10.45 -17.30
CA ILE A 190 0.47 10.86 -18.22
C ILE A 190 1.67 9.99 -17.87
N MET A 191 2.06 9.11 -18.79
CA MET A 191 3.11 8.12 -18.51
C MET A 191 4.49 8.68 -18.77
N ASN A 192 5.40 8.51 -17.80
CA ASN A 192 6.82 8.86 -17.89
C ASN A 192 7.10 10.29 -18.39
N PRO A 193 6.46 11.34 -17.87
CA PRO A 193 6.54 12.70 -18.40
C PRO A 193 7.94 13.31 -18.34
N TYR A 194 8.85 12.74 -17.56
CA TYR A 194 10.23 13.21 -17.36
C TYR A 194 11.27 12.13 -17.71
N ALA A 195 10.98 11.27 -18.68
CA ALA A 195 11.89 10.21 -19.09
C ALA A 195 13.16 10.74 -19.78
N ASN A 196 13.04 11.87 -20.50
CA ASN A 196 14.15 12.48 -21.25
C ASN A 196 15.04 13.33 -20.32
N THR A 197 16.05 12.70 -19.74
CA THR A 197 17.03 13.37 -18.85
C THR A 197 17.83 14.45 -19.57
N ASN A 198 18.14 14.28 -20.85
CA ASN A 198 18.92 15.27 -21.61
C ASN A 198 18.17 16.60 -21.70
N GLN A 199 16.85 16.58 -21.80
CA GLN A 199 16.04 17.79 -21.79
C GLN A 199 16.05 18.49 -20.43
N LEU A 200 16.00 17.73 -19.34
CA LEU A 200 16.13 18.28 -17.99
C LEU A 200 17.50 18.95 -17.79
N ILE A 201 18.57 18.29 -18.25
CA ILE A 201 19.95 18.83 -18.20
C ILE A 201 20.06 20.11 -19.02
N ALA A 202 19.47 20.15 -20.23
CA ALA A 202 19.46 21.32 -21.08
C ALA A 202 18.71 22.51 -20.46
N SER A 203 17.67 22.23 -19.67
CA SER A 203 16.89 23.26 -19.00
C SER A 203 17.51 23.80 -17.71
N TRP A 204 18.22 22.94 -16.97
CA TRP A 204 18.73 23.29 -15.63
C TRP A 204 20.25 23.18 -15.49
N SER A 205 20.78 22.01 -15.49
CA SER A 205 22.18 21.58 -15.51
C SER A 205 22.25 20.16 -14.93
N GLU A 206 23.36 19.47 -15.17
CA GLU A 206 23.55 18.11 -14.63
C GLU A 206 23.51 18.06 -13.09
N ALA A 207 24.04 19.11 -12.43
CA ALA A 207 24.08 19.22 -10.96
C ALA A 207 22.69 19.28 -10.32
N ASN A 208 21.67 19.72 -11.05
CA ASN A 208 20.30 19.83 -10.57
C ASN A 208 19.42 18.63 -10.93
N ILE A 209 19.97 17.55 -11.49
CA ILE A 209 19.20 16.37 -11.86
C ILE A 209 19.14 15.39 -10.69
N GLY A 210 17.92 15.21 -10.15
CA GLY A 210 17.62 14.21 -9.13
C GLY A 210 17.26 12.85 -9.73
N THR A 211 17.15 11.87 -8.85
CA THR A 211 16.76 10.50 -9.22
C THR A 211 15.25 10.27 -9.14
N ASN A 212 14.55 11.08 -8.34
CA ASN A 212 13.12 10.94 -8.12
C ASN A 212 12.33 11.55 -9.28
N ARG A 213 11.67 10.68 -10.06
CA ARG A 213 10.75 11.05 -11.14
C ARG A 213 9.48 10.23 -10.99
N SER A 214 8.34 10.90 -11.12
CA SER A 214 7.08 10.18 -11.15
C SER A 214 6.98 9.34 -12.42
N ALA A 215 6.73 8.03 -12.27
CA ALA A 215 6.52 7.13 -13.40
C ALA A 215 5.26 7.50 -14.19
N TYR A 216 4.32 8.16 -13.54
CA TYR A 216 3.15 8.77 -14.16
C TYR A 216 2.65 9.94 -13.31
N ILE A 217 1.94 10.87 -13.95
CA ILE A 217 1.11 11.89 -13.29
C ILE A 217 -0.34 11.44 -13.44
N GLU A 218 -1.03 11.21 -12.32
CA GLU A 218 -2.44 10.83 -12.32
C GLU A 218 -3.28 12.05 -11.95
N PHE A 219 -4.29 12.36 -12.76
CA PHE A 219 -5.22 13.46 -12.55
C PHE A 219 -6.65 13.07 -12.90
N TRP A 220 -7.60 13.83 -12.41
CA TRP A 220 -9.02 13.63 -12.67
C TRP A 220 -9.73 14.96 -12.87
N VAL A 221 -10.80 14.94 -13.65
CA VAL A 221 -11.68 16.09 -13.84
C VAL A 221 -12.66 16.15 -12.70
N LEU A 222 -12.84 17.32 -12.11
CA LEU A 222 -13.80 17.55 -11.03
C LEU A 222 -15.25 17.53 -11.55
N PRO A 223 -16.25 17.38 -10.65
CA PRO A 223 -17.65 17.29 -11.05
C PRO A 223 -18.21 18.50 -11.82
N ASN A 224 -17.53 19.65 -11.77
CA ASN A 224 -17.87 20.84 -12.57
C ASN A 224 -17.49 20.72 -14.05
N ASP A 225 -16.85 19.60 -14.43
CA ASP A 225 -16.41 19.27 -15.80
C ASP A 225 -15.43 20.26 -16.45
N LEU A 226 -14.80 21.10 -15.65
CA LEU A 226 -13.86 22.13 -16.07
C LEU A 226 -12.53 22.01 -15.35
N ASN A 227 -12.56 21.97 -14.00
CA ASN A 227 -11.34 21.96 -13.22
C ASN A 227 -10.77 20.55 -13.12
N VAL A 228 -9.46 20.47 -13.03
CA VAL A 228 -8.72 19.22 -12.81
C VAL A 228 -8.03 19.23 -11.47
N SER A 229 -7.87 18.05 -10.92
CA SER A 229 -7.14 17.82 -9.66
C SER A 229 -6.22 16.61 -9.83
N TRP A 230 -5.26 16.48 -8.94
CA TRP A 230 -4.34 15.33 -8.89
C TRP A 230 -4.10 14.92 -7.45
N GLY A 231 -3.18 13.97 -7.23
CA GLY A 231 -2.76 13.60 -5.89
C GLY A 231 -2.03 14.73 -5.16
N THR A 232 -1.32 14.39 -4.12
CA THR A 232 -0.61 15.36 -3.28
C THR A 232 0.39 16.18 -4.05
N PHE A 233 1.28 15.48 -4.79
CA PHE A 233 2.34 16.06 -5.63
C PHE A 233 2.88 15.02 -6.61
N TRP A 234 3.70 15.50 -7.57
CA TRP A 234 4.56 14.64 -8.37
C TRP A 234 6.01 15.13 -8.35
N TYR A 235 6.94 14.23 -8.67
CA TYR A 235 8.36 14.53 -8.85
C TYR A 235 8.68 14.83 -10.30
N CYS A 236 9.34 15.94 -10.58
CA CYS A 236 9.77 16.30 -11.93
C CYS A 236 11.20 15.86 -12.28
N GLY A 237 11.95 15.31 -11.33
CA GLY A 237 13.33 14.89 -11.55
C GLY A 237 14.37 15.96 -11.31
N LEU A 238 13.99 17.08 -10.72
CA LEU A 238 14.91 18.15 -10.36
C LEU A 238 15.16 18.17 -8.85
N ILE A 239 16.40 18.53 -8.48
CA ILE A 239 16.79 18.89 -7.11
C ILE A 239 17.23 20.35 -7.04
N TYR A 240 17.00 20.97 -5.90
CA TYR A 240 17.48 22.33 -5.66
C TYR A 240 18.98 22.30 -5.34
N ASP A 241 19.72 23.18 -6.04
CA ASP A 241 21.17 23.24 -5.97
C ASP A 241 21.66 23.50 -4.53
N GLY A 242 22.71 22.76 -4.16
CA GLY A 242 23.34 22.84 -2.85
C GLY A 242 22.62 22.12 -1.71
N ALA A 243 21.32 21.84 -1.82
CA ALA A 243 20.54 21.14 -0.78
C ALA A 243 20.27 19.68 -1.10
N GLY A 244 20.34 19.27 -2.38
CA GLY A 244 20.00 17.93 -2.83
C GLY A 244 18.53 17.54 -2.61
N THR A 245 17.66 18.55 -2.37
CA THR A 245 16.24 18.34 -2.04
C THR A 245 15.39 18.41 -3.29
N ASP A 246 14.48 17.45 -3.47
CA ASP A 246 13.60 17.39 -4.62
C ASP A 246 12.72 18.63 -4.76
N ILE A 247 12.58 19.09 -6.00
CA ILE A 247 11.56 20.04 -6.40
C ILE A 247 10.30 19.26 -6.75
N LYS A 248 9.19 19.58 -6.09
CA LYS A 248 7.91 18.88 -6.22
C LYS A 248 6.82 19.79 -6.74
N ALA A 249 5.94 19.26 -7.56
CA ALA A 249 4.75 19.92 -8.06
C ALA A 249 3.54 19.57 -7.18
N TYR A 250 3.24 20.40 -6.21
CA TYR A 250 2.12 20.18 -5.28
C TYR A 250 0.80 20.69 -5.86
N LEU A 251 -0.30 20.00 -5.51
CA LEU A 251 -1.63 20.59 -5.58
C LEU A 251 -1.66 21.77 -4.60
N PRO A 252 -2.00 23.01 -5.02
CA PRO A 252 -1.86 24.19 -4.17
C PRO A 252 -2.56 24.07 -2.82
N SER A 253 -3.81 23.60 -2.78
CA SER A 253 -4.58 23.41 -1.55
C SER A 253 -3.95 22.41 -0.57
N TYR A 254 -3.15 21.48 -1.06
CA TYR A 254 -2.47 20.52 -0.20
C TYR A 254 -1.35 21.15 0.63
N LEU A 255 -0.63 22.13 0.06
CA LEU A 255 0.38 22.87 0.79
C LEU A 255 -0.21 23.77 1.87
N SER A 256 -1.28 24.47 1.55
CA SER A 256 -1.95 25.37 2.49
C SER A 256 -3.37 25.70 2.01
N ALA A 257 -4.30 25.78 2.95
CA ALA A 257 -5.65 26.27 2.68
C ALA A 257 -5.65 27.69 2.06
N THR A 258 -4.60 28.48 2.30
CA THR A 258 -4.43 29.81 1.71
C THR A 258 -4.30 29.75 0.18
N TYR A 259 -3.79 28.66 -0.36
CA TYR A 259 -3.60 28.47 -1.82
C TYR A 259 -4.75 27.71 -2.49
N ALA A 260 -5.80 27.37 -1.75
CA ALA A 260 -6.91 26.55 -2.29
C ALA A 260 -7.62 27.19 -3.50
N ALA A 261 -7.65 28.54 -3.57
CA ALA A 261 -8.20 29.25 -4.73
C ALA A 261 -7.39 29.03 -6.02
N ASP A 262 -6.11 28.67 -5.89
CA ASP A 262 -5.22 28.42 -7.04
C ASP A 262 -5.51 27.08 -7.72
N ASP A 263 -6.16 26.13 -7.03
CA ASP A 263 -6.58 24.85 -7.64
C ASP A 263 -7.49 25.09 -8.86
N ALA A 264 -8.33 26.12 -8.83
CA ALA A 264 -9.24 26.46 -9.91
C ALA A 264 -8.55 26.97 -11.18
N LYS A 265 -7.25 27.28 -11.14
CA LYS A 265 -6.46 27.64 -12.32
C LYS A 265 -6.21 26.44 -13.23
N SER A 266 -6.18 25.22 -12.64
CA SER A 266 -5.93 23.99 -13.39
C SER A 266 -7.21 23.52 -14.05
N GLN A 267 -7.23 23.52 -15.38
CA GLN A 267 -8.43 23.32 -16.17
C GLN A 267 -8.20 22.44 -17.40
N ILE A 268 -9.26 21.77 -17.83
CA ILE A 268 -9.33 21.04 -19.10
C ILE A 268 -10.08 21.87 -20.14
N ASP A 269 -9.47 22.07 -21.30
CA ASP A 269 -10.16 22.52 -22.50
C ASP A 269 -10.49 21.28 -23.35
N ARG A 270 -11.78 20.95 -23.43
CA ARG A 270 -12.26 19.78 -24.18
C ARG A 270 -12.32 20.03 -25.67
N THR A 271 -12.42 21.29 -26.10
CA THR A 271 -12.45 21.67 -27.49
C THR A 271 -11.09 21.50 -28.12
N ASP A 272 -10.07 22.05 -27.45
CA ASP A 272 -8.70 21.96 -27.91
C ASP A 272 -8.02 20.66 -27.47
N LYS A 273 -8.67 19.87 -26.58
CA LYS A 273 -8.10 18.66 -26.00
C LYS A 273 -6.79 18.92 -25.26
N VAL A 274 -6.77 19.96 -24.44
CA VAL A 274 -5.61 20.39 -23.68
C VAL A 274 -5.97 20.47 -22.21
N VAL A 275 -5.01 20.15 -21.34
CA VAL A 275 -5.10 20.39 -19.89
C VAL A 275 -3.98 21.31 -19.46
N TRP A 276 -4.35 22.36 -18.77
CA TRP A 276 -3.43 23.23 -18.06
C TRP A 276 -3.38 22.86 -16.61
N PHE A 277 -2.17 22.63 -16.06
CA PHE A 277 -1.91 22.41 -14.67
C PHE A 277 -1.13 23.62 -14.11
N TYR A 278 -1.54 24.12 -12.95
CA TYR A 278 -0.86 25.18 -12.22
C TYR A 278 -0.40 24.65 -10.86
N PRO A 279 0.60 23.75 -10.83
CA PRO A 279 1.12 23.23 -9.57
C PRO A 279 1.82 24.35 -8.78
N TYR A 280 1.79 24.20 -7.45
CA TYR A 280 2.67 24.99 -6.60
C TYR A 280 4.02 24.27 -6.51
N TRP A 281 5.01 24.82 -7.16
CA TRP A 281 6.35 24.26 -7.15
C TRP A 281 7.00 24.55 -5.81
N TYR A 282 7.41 23.49 -5.09
CA TYR A 282 7.87 23.60 -3.70
C TYR A 282 9.04 22.68 -3.40
N ILE A 283 9.91 23.15 -2.50
CA ILE A 283 11.07 22.44 -1.99
C ILE A 283 10.87 22.32 -0.50
N ASP A 284 10.75 21.10 0.01
CA ASP A 284 10.45 20.86 1.41
C ASP A 284 11.49 21.53 2.33
N GLY A 285 11.01 22.32 3.26
CA GLY A 285 11.84 23.03 4.22
C GLY A 285 12.54 24.31 3.71
N LEU A 286 12.48 24.62 2.40
CA LEU A 286 13.15 25.79 1.81
C LEU A 286 12.16 26.81 1.24
N GLY A 287 10.99 26.39 0.77
CA GLY A 287 10.01 27.27 0.16
C GLY A 287 9.70 26.92 -1.29
N GLY A 288 9.08 27.85 -2.03
CA GLY A 288 8.59 27.51 -3.36
C GLY A 288 8.66 28.63 -4.39
N PHE A 289 8.45 28.24 -5.64
CA PHE A 289 8.38 29.14 -6.80
C PHE A 289 6.96 29.63 -7.10
N GLY A 290 5.97 29.18 -6.32
CA GLY A 290 4.54 29.48 -6.55
C GLY A 290 3.97 28.75 -7.78
N THR A 291 2.85 29.28 -8.29
CA THR A 291 2.11 28.72 -9.45
C THR A 291 2.48 29.40 -10.78
N LYS A 292 3.68 29.96 -10.90
CA LYS A 292 4.12 30.74 -12.07
C LYS A 292 4.45 29.89 -13.31
N TYR A 293 4.73 28.62 -13.09
CA TYR A 293 5.25 27.71 -14.11
C TYR A 293 4.21 26.63 -14.38
N PRO A 294 3.29 26.86 -15.33
CA PRO A 294 2.28 25.86 -15.67
C PRO A 294 2.88 24.67 -16.39
N CYS A 295 2.15 23.56 -16.31
CA CYS A 295 2.39 22.41 -17.17
C CYS A 295 1.20 22.21 -18.10
N VAL A 296 1.45 21.66 -19.28
CA VAL A 296 0.44 21.47 -20.32
C VAL A 296 0.48 20.05 -20.85
N LEU A 297 -0.68 19.43 -20.92
CA LEU A 297 -0.90 18.18 -21.65
C LEU A 297 -1.75 18.47 -22.87
N SER A 298 -1.25 18.16 -24.06
CA SER A 298 -2.07 17.97 -25.25
C SER A 298 -2.42 16.48 -25.37
N PHE A 299 -3.72 16.16 -25.37
CA PHE A 299 -4.17 14.78 -25.57
C PHE A 299 -3.86 14.27 -26.98
N PRO A 300 -3.91 12.94 -27.20
CA PRO A 300 -3.85 12.37 -28.54
C PRO A 300 -4.89 13.01 -29.49
N GLY A 301 -4.41 13.55 -30.60
CA GLY A 301 -5.22 14.30 -31.56
C GLY A 301 -5.62 15.73 -31.13
N GLY A 302 -4.96 16.26 -30.10
CA GLY A 302 -4.96 17.68 -29.75
C GLY A 302 -3.91 18.48 -30.54
N PRO A 303 -3.72 19.78 -30.25
CA PRO A 303 -2.77 20.63 -30.93
C PRO A 303 -1.32 20.20 -30.73
N ASN A 304 -0.46 20.54 -31.68
CA ASN A 304 0.98 20.49 -31.44
C ASN A 304 1.36 21.61 -30.47
N LEU A 305 1.97 21.27 -29.35
CA LEU A 305 2.31 22.24 -28.29
C LEU A 305 3.37 23.27 -28.75
N GLU A 306 4.24 22.94 -29.72
CA GLU A 306 5.19 23.93 -30.28
C GLU A 306 4.47 25.12 -30.97
N ASP A 307 3.30 24.85 -31.55
CA ASP A 307 2.50 25.88 -32.21
C ASP A 307 1.47 26.53 -31.27
N TYR A 308 1.19 25.88 -30.15
CA TYR A 308 0.12 26.28 -29.20
C TYR A 308 0.62 27.16 -28.05
N LEU A 309 1.88 26.99 -27.61
CA LEU A 309 2.53 27.75 -26.54
C LEU A 309 3.21 28.99 -27.03
#